data_09990c7ea27db61d844feac67a473b2e
#
_entry.id   09990c7ea27db61d844feac67a473b2e
#
_cell.length_a   1.000
_cell.length_b   1.000
_cell.length_c   1.000
_cell.angle_alpha   90.00
_cell.angle_beta   90.00
_cell.angle_gamma   90.00
#
_symmetry.space_group_name_H-M   'P 1'
#
loop_
_entity.id
_entity.type
_entity.pdbx_description
1 polymer ?
#
loop_
_entity_poly.entity_id
_entity_poly.type
_entity_poly.pdbx_seq_one_letter_code
_entity_poly.pdbx_strand_id
1 'polypeptide(L)'
;MKPPLFCMEKLQIAKIIFEKIWSEENMIGSGNYTMCETGNMNCYQFYLEATKQYGDYDAVQHMDLRVKRSQFIDDIESLAAYFSNELGLKRGDVYTIFCPTNVESLVGFYALNKLGVIVSFVHPLLPTEMLREYVESANSKGVMLLDLLSKDHVKTLNDLGVPVLLCRNSDYAAPLKKAAARLGEGVLEAVFPKFKNCESYSSALKKYRKTRVAGVSNNSADIAVYLNGGGTTGKSKTIMLTNKNVNEVPYKTAYIDEIHEPGEEAEIIILPFFHAFGLCLAGHMALCNAGRVIPLMRFDAKLVVKLYKKNNIIALVGIPNMFKKLYHTKGFDGPHLSNTRMMFVGGDDLSPSFLQDFNDMLERNGTSARLRQGYGLTEVCAPCCANTNW
;
A
#
# COMPACT_ATOMS: atom_id res chain seq x y z
N MET A 1 6.68 24.40 -27.58
CA MET A 1 8.01 24.69 -26.98
C MET A 1 8.72 23.36 -26.79
N LYS A 2 9.89 23.18 -27.35
CA LYS A 2 10.72 21.98 -27.09
C LYS A 2 11.22 22.07 -25.64
N PRO A 3 11.25 20.97 -24.89
CA PRO A 3 11.84 20.97 -23.56
C PRO A 3 13.31 21.36 -23.63
N PRO A 4 13.87 22.01 -22.60
CA PRO A 4 15.27 22.45 -22.63
C PRO A 4 16.19 21.22 -22.76
N LEU A 5 17.22 21.33 -23.62
CA LEU A 5 18.21 20.28 -23.92
C LEU A 5 18.78 19.59 -22.67
N PHE A 6 18.93 20.32 -21.59
CA PHE A 6 19.43 19.86 -20.30
C PHE A 6 18.52 18.80 -19.62
N CYS A 7 17.23 18.81 -19.94
CA CYS A 7 16.27 17.80 -19.40
C CYS A 7 16.35 16.48 -20.20
N MET A 8 16.64 16.57 -21.50
CA MET A 8 16.78 15.38 -22.35
C MET A 8 18.07 14.61 -22.11
N GLU A 9 19.18 15.29 -21.84
CA GLU A 9 20.45 14.65 -21.49
C GLU A 9 20.36 13.90 -20.16
N LYS A 10 19.75 14.49 -19.14
CA LYS A 10 19.53 13.81 -17.84
C LYS A 10 18.60 12.60 -17.95
N LEU A 11 17.56 12.66 -18.78
CA LEU A 11 16.68 11.53 -19.08
C LEU A 11 17.43 10.42 -19.84
N GLN A 12 18.33 10.78 -20.76
CA GLN A 12 19.13 9.83 -21.52
C GLN A 12 20.21 9.17 -20.67
N ILE A 13 20.84 9.93 -19.77
CA ILE A 13 21.79 9.42 -18.77
C ILE A 13 21.06 8.51 -17.76
N ALA A 14 19.90 8.90 -17.28
CA ALA A 14 19.09 8.06 -16.39
C ALA A 14 18.65 6.75 -17.09
N LYS A 15 18.30 6.80 -18.38
CA LYS A 15 17.97 5.63 -19.17
C LYS A 15 19.19 4.70 -19.37
N ILE A 16 20.36 5.23 -19.67
CA ILE A 16 21.60 4.47 -19.85
C ILE A 16 22.07 3.86 -18.51
N ILE A 17 21.97 4.62 -17.42
CA ILE A 17 22.26 4.11 -16.07
C ILE A 17 21.25 3.02 -15.70
N PHE A 18 19.97 3.22 -15.99
CA PHE A 18 18.93 2.24 -15.76
C PHE A 18 19.16 0.96 -16.58
N GLU A 19 19.45 1.06 -17.89
CA GLU A 19 19.73 -0.09 -18.75
C GLU A 19 21.03 -0.82 -18.38
N LYS A 20 22.07 -0.10 -17.88
CA LYS A 20 23.33 -0.71 -17.41
C LYS A 20 23.23 -1.34 -16.03
N ILE A 21 22.48 -0.74 -15.10
CA ILE A 21 22.27 -1.29 -13.74
C ILE A 21 21.30 -2.48 -13.78
N TRP A 22 20.36 -2.48 -14.73
CA TRP A 22 19.30 -3.46 -14.85
C TRP A 22 19.46 -4.42 -16.04
N SER A 23 20.69 -4.55 -16.59
CA SER A 23 20.97 -5.61 -17.55
C SER A 23 20.92 -6.98 -16.86
N GLU A 24 20.43 -8.00 -17.57
CA GLU A 24 20.32 -9.38 -17.05
C GLU A 24 21.64 -9.92 -16.48
N GLU A 25 22.78 -9.44 -16.96
CA GLU A 25 24.13 -9.80 -16.49
C GLU A 25 24.46 -9.27 -15.09
N ASN A 26 23.79 -8.21 -14.60
CA ASN A 26 23.97 -7.64 -13.27
C ASN A 26 22.92 -8.11 -12.24
N MET A 27 21.96 -8.93 -12.67
CA MET A 27 20.95 -9.51 -11.78
C MET A 27 21.41 -10.85 -11.18
N ILE A 28 22.59 -10.89 -10.61
CA ILE A 28 23.07 -12.09 -9.89
C ILE A 28 22.71 -11.96 -8.42
N GLY A 29 21.46 -12.20 -8.09
CA GLY A 29 21.06 -12.67 -6.78
C GLY A 29 21.21 -14.20 -6.74
N SER A 30 21.81 -14.73 -5.72
CA SER A 30 22.14 -16.16 -5.56
C SER A 30 20.94 -17.07 -5.25
N GLY A 31 19.73 -16.70 -5.57
CA GLY A 31 18.50 -17.46 -5.35
C GLY A 31 17.73 -17.74 -6.64
N ASN A 32 17.13 -18.92 -6.75
CA ASN A 32 16.22 -19.33 -7.82
C ASN A 32 14.86 -18.63 -7.77
N TYR A 33 14.81 -17.39 -7.27
CA TYR A 33 13.57 -16.63 -7.17
C TYR A 33 13.32 -15.88 -8.48
N THR A 34 12.39 -16.38 -9.27
CA THR A 34 11.93 -15.70 -10.48
C THR A 34 10.48 -15.29 -10.28
N MET A 35 10.22 -14.00 -10.14
CA MET A 35 8.86 -13.48 -10.18
C MET A 35 8.31 -13.66 -11.60
N CYS A 36 7.01 -13.95 -11.72
CA CYS A 36 6.35 -14.04 -13.02
C CYS A 36 6.46 -12.69 -13.75
N GLU A 37 6.60 -12.74 -15.08
CA GLU A 37 6.55 -11.53 -15.90
C GLU A 37 5.24 -10.78 -15.71
N THR A 38 5.29 -9.44 -15.81
CA THR A 38 4.11 -8.59 -15.61
C THR A 38 3.02 -8.81 -16.67
N GLY A 39 3.40 -9.26 -17.85
CA GLY A 39 2.49 -9.62 -18.95
C GLY A 39 1.45 -8.51 -19.22
N ASN A 40 0.24 -8.93 -19.61
CA ASN A 40 -0.89 -8.02 -19.80
C ASN A 40 -1.91 -8.11 -18.65
N MET A 41 -1.42 -8.10 -17.40
CA MET A 41 -2.18 -8.29 -16.18
C MET A 41 -2.48 -6.96 -15.47
N ASN A 42 -3.65 -6.90 -14.81
CA ASN A 42 -3.86 -5.88 -13.79
C ASN A 42 -3.16 -6.25 -12.47
N CYS A 43 -3.15 -5.33 -11.49
CA CYS A 43 -2.44 -5.54 -10.22
C CYS A 43 -3.00 -6.75 -9.44
N TYR A 44 -4.32 -6.98 -9.48
CA TYR A 44 -4.92 -8.13 -8.81
C TYR A 44 -4.52 -9.45 -9.48
N GLN A 45 -4.56 -9.52 -10.81
CA GLN A 45 -4.13 -10.71 -11.56
C GLN A 45 -2.66 -11.00 -11.33
N PHE A 46 -1.83 -9.96 -11.33
CA PHE A 46 -0.40 -10.10 -11.06
C PHE A 46 -0.14 -10.64 -9.65
N TYR A 47 -0.83 -10.12 -8.63
CA TYR A 47 -0.75 -10.66 -7.27
C TYR A 47 -1.12 -12.15 -7.21
N LEU A 48 -2.21 -12.56 -7.88
CA LEU A 48 -2.64 -13.96 -7.91
C LEU A 48 -1.59 -14.86 -8.57
N GLU A 49 -1.03 -14.42 -9.71
CA GLU A 49 -0.04 -15.18 -10.47
C GLU A 49 1.29 -15.26 -9.72
N ALA A 50 1.79 -14.16 -9.18
CA ALA A 50 3.03 -14.11 -8.42
C ALA A 50 3.01 -15.02 -7.18
N THR A 51 1.84 -15.19 -6.57
CA THR A 51 1.70 -15.93 -5.32
C THR A 51 1.07 -17.32 -5.43
N LYS A 52 0.73 -17.78 -6.65
CA LYS A 52 0.01 -19.05 -6.85
C LYS A 52 0.74 -20.29 -6.32
N GLN A 53 2.07 -20.25 -6.34
CA GLN A 53 2.93 -21.37 -5.93
C GLN A 53 3.04 -21.57 -4.42
N TYR A 54 2.66 -20.57 -3.60
CA TYR A 54 2.94 -20.57 -2.16
C TYR A 54 1.81 -21.15 -1.29
N GLY A 55 0.70 -21.61 -1.87
CA GLY A 55 -0.41 -22.18 -1.12
C GLY A 55 -1.19 -21.14 -0.29
N ASP A 56 -1.71 -21.56 0.87
CA ASP A 56 -2.55 -20.72 1.74
C ASP A 56 -1.78 -20.24 2.98
N TYR A 57 -1.01 -19.19 2.83
CA TYR A 57 -0.20 -18.55 3.87
C TYR A 57 -0.92 -17.35 4.52
N ASP A 58 -0.38 -16.82 5.62
CA ASP A 58 -0.87 -15.59 6.25
C ASP A 58 -0.45 -14.38 5.40
N ALA A 59 -1.38 -13.78 4.65
CA ALA A 59 -1.07 -12.71 3.70
C ALA A 59 -1.06 -11.32 4.33
N VAL A 60 -2.00 -11.05 5.25
CA VAL A 60 -2.07 -9.77 5.94
C VAL A 60 -2.31 -9.95 7.43
N GLN A 61 -1.89 -8.96 8.22
CA GLN A 61 -2.13 -8.98 9.66
C GLN A 61 -2.62 -7.60 10.12
N HIS A 62 -3.72 -7.59 10.86
CA HIS A 62 -4.18 -6.42 11.59
C HIS A 62 -4.11 -6.70 13.10
N MET A 63 -3.30 -5.94 13.82
CA MET A 63 -3.01 -6.18 15.24
C MET A 63 -2.55 -7.64 15.49
N ASP A 64 -3.37 -8.42 16.23
CA ASP A 64 -3.08 -9.82 16.56
C ASP A 64 -3.82 -10.80 15.61
N LEU A 65 -4.65 -10.32 14.67
CA LEU A 65 -5.37 -11.14 13.71
C LEU A 65 -4.55 -11.33 12.44
N ARG A 66 -4.19 -12.56 12.14
CA ARG A 66 -3.61 -12.95 10.86
C ARG A 66 -4.73 -13.41 9.92
N VAL A 67 -4.67 -12.99 8.67
CA VAL A 67 -5.65 -13.30 7.62
C VAL A 67 -4.98 -14.13 6.55
N LYS A 68 -5.49 -15.32 6.30
CA LYS A 68 -5.00 -16.21 5.25
C LYS A 68 -5.15 -15.59 3.86
N ARG A 69 -4.27 -15.98 2.95
CA ARG A 69 -4.34 -15.57 1.53
C ARG A 69 -5.71 -15.89 0.92
N SER A 70 -6.25 -17.07 1.18
CA SER A 70 -7.58 -17.47 0.72
C SER A 70 -8.67 -16.53 1.22
N GLN A 71 -8.66 -16.15 2.51
CA GLN A 71 -9.62 -15.21 3.07
C GLN A 71 -9.43 -13.80 2.50
N PHE A 72 -8.19 -13.35 2.33
CA PHE A 72 -7.89 -12.04 1.72
C PHE A 72 -8.41 -11.96 0.28
N ILE A 73 -8.23 -13.03 -0.51
CA ILE A 73 -8.80 -13.16 -1.85
C ILE A 73 -10.33 -13.19 -1.80
N ASP A 74 -10.94 -13.94 -0.88
CA ASP A 74 -12.40 -13.99 -0.72
C ASP A 74 -12.99 -12.62 -0.38
N ASP A 75 -12.30 -11.82 0.43
CA ASP A 75 -12.73 -10.46 0.77
C ASP A 75 -12.62 -9.53 -0.46
N ILE A 76 -11.55 -9.63 -1.25
CA ILE A 76 -11.40 -8.90 -2.53
C ILE A 76 -12.53 -9.27 -3.50
N GLU A 77 -12.80 -10.54 -3.68
CA GLU A 77 -13.84 -11.05 -4.59
C GLU A 77 -15.24 -10.59 -4.16
N SER A 78 -15.51 -10.66 -2.84
CA SER A 78 -16.78 -10.22 -2.28
C SER A 78 -17.00 -8.72 -2.45
N LEU A 79 -15.94 -7.94 -2.24
CA LEU A 79 -16.01 -6.49 -2.41
C LEU A 79 -16.12 -6.10 -3.90
N ALA A 80 -15.44 -6.81 -4.79
CA ALA A 80 -15.60 -6.62 -6.24
C ALA A 80 -17.04 -6.91 -6.69
N ALA A 81 -17.66 -7.95 -6.13
CA ALA A 81 -19.08 -8.25 -6.40
C ALA A 81 -20.02 -7.16 -5.88
N TYR A 82 -19.74 -6.57 -4.72
CA TYR A 82 -20.48 -5.40 -4.22
C TYR A 82 -20.36 -4.21 -5.17
N PHE A 83 -19.13 -3.83 -5.55
CA PHE A 83 -18.89 -2.72 -6.45
C PHE A 83 -19.55 -2.90 -7.82
N SER A 84 -19.53 -4.12 -8.37
CA SER A 84 -20.15 -4.43 -9.65
C SER A 84 -21.66 -4.47 -9.57
N ASN A 85 -22.24 -5.21 -8.61
CA ASN A 85 -23.66 -5.51 -8.59
C ASN A 85 -24.51 -4.43 -7.91
N GLU A 86 -24.02 -3.78 -6.85
CA GLU A 86 -24.75 -2.72 -6.16
C GLU A 86 -24.47 -1.34 -6.73
N LEU A 87 -23.20 -1.04 -7.04
CA LEU A 87 -22.82 0.27 -7.53
C LEU A 87 -22.73 0.36 -9.06
N GLY A 88 -22.80 -0.78 -9.76
CA GLY A 88 -22.72 -0.85 -11.21
C GLY A 88 -21.40 -0.35 -11.79
N LEU A 89 -20.32 -0.39 -11.02
CA LEU A 89 -19.01 0.10 -11.45
C LEU A 89 -18.47 -0.69 -12.63
N LYS A 90 -17.85 0.01 -13.57
CA LYS A 90 -17.34 -0.54 -14.83
C LYS A 90 -15.89 -0.09 -15.06
N ARG A 91 -15.21 -0.77 -15.97
CA ARG A 91 -13.89 -0.40 -16.47
C ARG A 91 -13.85 1.09 -16.86
N GLY A 92 -12.87 1.80 -16.32
CA GLY A 92 -12.66 3.22 -16.55
C GLY A 92 -13.42 4.16 -15.61
N ASP A 93 -14.37 3.66 -14.81
CA ASP A 93 -14.93 4.45 -13.72
C ASP A 93 -13.86 4.77 -12.69
N VAL A 94 -14.04 5.84 -11.92
CA VAL A 94 -13.15 6.22 -10.81
C VAL A 94 -13.87 6.02 -9.49
N TYR A 95 -13.17 5.49 -8.49
CA TYR A 95 -13.66 5.35 -7.13
C TYR A 95 -12.62 5.85 -6.12
N THR A 96 -13.04 6.69 -5.17
CA THR A 96 -12.13 7.31 -4.20
C THR A 96 -11.95 6.43 -2.97
N ILE A 97 -10.69 6.19 -2.57
CA ILE A 97 -10.33 5.61 -1.28
C ILE A 97 -9.75 6.71 -0.39
N PHE A 98 -10.51 7.09 0.63
CA PHE A 98 -10.19 8.09 1.64
C PHE A 98 -9.94 7.40 2.99
N CYS A 99 -8.97 6.47 2.98
CA CYS A 99 -8.59 5.65 4.13
C CYS A 99 -7.11 5.79 4.45
N PRO A 100 -6.71 5.60 5.71
CA PRO A 100 -5.31 5.42 6.07
C PRO A 100 -4.78 4.08 5.53
N THR A 101 -3.51 3.80 5.78
CA THR A 101 -2.87 2.51 5.47
C THR A 101 -3.45 1.41 6.35
N ASN A 102 -4.37 0.63 5.82
CA ASN A 102 -5.06 -0.47 6.51
C ASN A 102 -5.37 -1.61 5.54
N VAL A 103 -5.87 -2.73 6.07
CA VAL A 103 -6.20 -3.93 5.27
C VAL A 103 -7.36 -3.63 4.32
N GLU A 104 -8.35 -2.89 4.79
CA GLU A 104 -9.55 -2.54 4.02
C GLU A 104 -9.20 -1.79 2.74
N SER A 105 -8.24 -0.84 2.80
CA SER A 105 -7.81 -0.10 1.61
C SER A 105 -7.04 -0.97 0.60
N LEU A 106 -6.30 -1.99 1.04
CA LEU A 106 -5.69 -2.98 0.15
C LEU A 106 -6.75 -3.84 -0.53
N VAL A 107 -7.72 -4.35 0.22
CA VAL A 107 -8.84 -5.12 -0.33
C VAL A 107 -9.63 -4.26 -1.33
N GLY A 108 -9.91 -3.00 -0.96
CA GLY A 108 -10.60 -2.03 -1.83
C GLY A 108 -9.83 -1.78 -3.13
N PHE A 109 -8.52 -1.57 -3.04
CA PHE A 109 -7.66 -1.37 -4.22
C PHE A 109 -7.74 -2.54 -5.19
N TYR A 110 -7.53 -3.78 -4.70
CA TYR A 110 -7.56 -4.95 -5.57
C TYR A 110 -8.97 -5.27 -6.10
N ALA A 111 -10.01 -5.05 -5.30
CA ALA A 111 -11.40 -5.28 -5.73
C ALA A 111 -11.80 -4.35 -6.88
N LEU A 112 -11.46 -3.07 -6.78
CA LEU A 112 -11.70 -2.07 -7.84
C LEU A 112 -10.82 -2.35 -9.06
N ASN A 113 -9.54 -2.65 -8.84
CA ASN A 113 -8.57 -2.95 -9.90
C ASN A 113 -8.97 -4.18 -10.72
N LYS A 114 -9.51 -5.23 -10.07
CA LYS A 114 -10.10 -6.40 -10.75
C LYS A 114 -11.17 -6.01 -11.77
N LEU A 115 -11.99 -5.00 -11.45
CA LEU A 115 -13.05 -4.52 -12.33
C LEU A 115 -12.57 -3.51 -13.39
N GLY A 116 -11.29 -3.15 -13.37
CA GLY A 116 -10.72 -2.10 -14.22
C GLY A 116 -11.17 -0.70 -13.80
N VAL A 117 -11.62 -0.54 -12.57
CA VAL A 117 -11.98 0.75 -11.97
C VAL A 117 -10.70 1.43 -11.46
N ILE A 118 -10.56 2.70 -11.77
CA ILE A 118 -9.43 3.52 -11.37
C ILE A 118 -9.59 3.90 -9.90
N VAL A 119 -8.60 3.61 -9.08
CA VAL A 119 -8.61 4.00 -7.67
C VAL A 119 -8.01 5.38 -7.49
N SER A 120 -8.77 6.33 -6.96
CA SER A 120 -8.26 7.64 -6.55
C SER A 120 -7.93 7.60 -5.07
N PHE A 121 -6.65 7.45 -4.71
CA PHE A 121 -6.23 7.54 -3.32
C PHE A 121 -6.08 8.98 -2.87
N VAL A 122 -6.78 9.33 -1.80
CA VAL A 122 -6.79 10.67 -1.23
C VAL A 122 -6.37 10.62 0.24
N HIS A 123 -5.54 11.58 0.64
CA HIS A 123 -5.02 11.66 2.01
C HIS A 123 -6.16 11.82 3.02
N PRO A 124 -6.33 10.91 4.00
CA PRO A 124 -7.51 10.86 4.87
C PRO A 124 -7.61 12.01 5.91
N LEU A 125 -6.61 12.85 6.01
CA LEU A 125 -6.60 14.03 6.89
C LEU A 125 -6.73 15.36 6.12
N LEU A 126 -7.09 15.31 4.83
CA LEU A 126 -7.33 16.53 4.07
C LEU A 126 -8.59 17.25 4.56
N PRO A 127 -8.63 18.60 4.46
CA PRO A 127 -9.84 19.38 4.68
C PRO A 127 -10.98 18.92 3.79
N THR A 128 -12.19 19.11 4.28
CA THR A 128 -13.43 18.66 3.63
C THR A 128 -13.64 19.22 2.22
N GLU A 129 -13.25 20.47 2.03
CA GLU A 129 -13.34 21.16 0.73
C GLU A 129 -12.42 20.48 -0.31
N MET A 130 -11.24 20.06 0.12
CA MET A 130 -10.31 19.34 -0.77
C MET A 130 -10.85 17.96 -1.12
N LEU A 131 -11.46 17.23 -0.17
CA LEU A 131 -12.12 15.97 -0.48
C LEU A 131 -13.20 16.15 -1.54
N ARG A 132 -14.02 17.19 -1.42
CA ARG A 132 -15.03 17.56 -2.44
C ARG A 132 -14.38 17.75 -3.80
N GLU A 133 -13.32 18.57 -3.86
CA GLU A 133 -12.60 18.87 -5.10
C GLU A 133 -12.05 17.59 -5.77
N TYR A 134 -11.45 16.68 -4.99
CA TYR A 134 -10.94 15.40 -5.52
C TYR A 134 -12.06 14.49 -6.04
N VAL A 135 -13.18 14.38 -5.33
CA VAL A 135 -14.31 13.54 -5.74
C VAL A 135 -14.95 14.08 -7.02
N GLU A 136 -15.16 15.41 -7.11
CA GLU A 136 -15.76 16.07 -8.27
C GLU A 136 -14.82 16.05 -9.48
N SER A 137 -13.56 16.45 -9.31
CA SER A 137 -12.58 16.51 -10.42
C SER A 137 -12.27 15.15 -11.03
N ALA A 138 -12.25 14.11 -10.21
CA ALA A 138 -12.08 12.74 -10.67
C ALA A 138 -13.38 12.11 -11.20
N ASN A 139 -14.54 12.77 -11.11
CA ASN A 139 -15.86 12.20 -11.38
C ASN A 139 -16.06 10.85 -10.65
N SER A 140 -15.66 10.81 -9.39
CA SER A 140 -15.69 9.60 -8.59
C SER A 140 -17.09 9.07 -8.36
N LYS A 141 -17.30 7.78 -8.57
CA LYS A 141 -18.60 7.11 -8.45
C LYS A 141 -18.96 6.74 -7.02
N GLY A 142 -18.07 6.95 -6.06
CA GLY A 142 -18.29 6.70 -4.65
C GLY A 142 -17.02 6.89 -3.85
N VAL A 143 -17.15 6.78 -2.52
CA VAL A 143 -16.05 6.99 -1.58
C VAL A 143 -16.02 5.87 -0.55
N MET A 144 -14.87 5.24 -0.40
CA MET A 144 -14.55 4.34 0.71
C MET A 144 -13.78 5.12 1.77
N LEU A 145 -14.21 5.05 3.02
CA LEU A 145 -13.60 5.84 4.10
C LEU A 145 -13.68 5.13 5.45
N LEU A 146 -12.82 5.56 6.37
CA LEU A 146 -12.82 5.06 7.75
C LEU A 146 -13.80 5.87 8.62
N ASP A 147 -14.43 5.23 9.60
CA ASP A 147 -15.47 5.79 10.50
C ASP A 147 -15.02 6.94 11.41
N LEU A 148 -13.70 7.15 11.57
CA LEU A 148 -13.13 8.23 12.38
C LEU A 148 -13.22 9.61 11.69
N LEU A 149 -14.43 9.97 11.21
CA LEU A 149 -14.63 11.19 10.44
C LEU A 149 -15.33 12.30 11.20
N SER A 150 -14.97 13.54 10.84
CA SER A 150 -15.66 14.72 11.34
C SER A 150 -17.08 14.85 10.76
N LYS A 151 -17.94 15.61 11.44
CA LYS A 151 -19.29 15.94 10.95
C LYS A 151 -19.30 16.60 9.58
N ASP A 152 -18.25 17.34 9.25
CA ASP A 152 -18.13 18.07 7.98
C ASP A 152 -17.99 17.11 6.79
N HIS A 153 -17.23 16.00 6.93
CA HIS A 153 -17.11 14.98 5.88
C HIS A 153 -18.45 14.31 5.57
N VAL A 154 -19.26 13.99 6.62
CA VAL A 154 -20.61 13.43 6.42
C VAL A 154 -21.48 14.38 5.63
N LYS A 155 -21.50 15.67 5.99
CA LYS A 155 -22.27 16.70 5.28
C LYS A 155 -21.85 16.77 3.80
N THR A 156 -20.55 16.92 3.55
CA THR A 156 -20.01 17.04 2.20
C THR A 156 -20.34 15.86 1.31
N LEU A 157 -20.17 14.62 1.81
CA LEU A 157 -20.47 13.42 1.04
C LEU A 157 -21.97 13.24 0.81
N ASN A 158 -22.83 13.66 1.76
CA ASN A 158 -24.27 13.69 1.58
C ASN A 158 -24.71 14.72 0.51
N ASP A 159 -24.04 15.88 0.46
CA ASP A 159 -24.32 16.94 -0.53
C ASP A 159 -23.85 16.53 -1.93
N LEU A 160 -22.75 15.79 -2.03
CA LEU A 160 -22.27 15.18 -3.27
C LEU A 160 -23.17 14.05 -3.79
N GLY A 161 -23.97 13.43 -2.92
CA GLY A 161 -24.87 12.34 -3.28
C GLY A 161 -24.19 11.05 -3.70
N VAL A 162 -22.88 10.91 -3.50
CA VAL A 162 -22.12 9.71 -3.87
C VAL A 162 -22.29 8.57 -2.85
N PRO A 163 -22.31 7.30 -3.29
CA PRO A 163 -22.30 6.16 -2.40
C PRO A 163 -21.07 6.14 -1.49
N VAL A 164 -21.28 5.79 -0.23
CA VAL A 164 -20.23 5.71 0.78
C VAL A 164 -20.09 4.26 1.25
N LEU A 165 -18.87 3.72 1.19
CA LEU A 165 -18.51 2.47 1.83
C LEU A 165 -17.74 2.76 3.11
N LEU A 166 -18.36 2.49 4.25
CA LEU A 166 -17.81 2.83 5.56
C LEU A 166 -17.02 1.66 6.15
N CYS A 167 -15.71 1.86 6.30
CA CYS A 167 -14.82 0.93 6.98
C CYS A 167 -14.70 1.26 8.46
N ARG A 168 -14.46 0.25 9.28
CA ARG A 168 -14.23 0.39 10.71
C ARG A 168 -12.91 -0.25 11.09
N ASN A 169 -12.20 0.36 12.03
CA ASN A 169 -10.96 -0.22 12.57
C ASN A 169 -11.17 -1.62 13.19
N SER A 170 -12.41 -1.95 13.52
CA SER A 170 -12.82 -3.25 14.04
C SER A 170 -13.12 -4.31 12.96
N ASP A 171 -13.11 -3.97 11.67
CA ASP A 171 -13.49 -4.92 10.61
C ASP A 171 -12.55 -6.14 10.57
N TYR A 172 -11.25 -5.93 10.79
CA TYR A 172 -10.25 -6.98 10.96
C TYR A 172 -9.78 -7.14 12.42
N ALA A 173 -10.66 -6.91 13.39
CA ALA A 173 -10.35 -7.21 14.79
C ALA A 173 -10.73 -8.65 15.14
N ALA A 174 -10.02 -9.25 16.09
CA ALA A 174 -10.37 -10.54 16.66
C ALA A 174 -11.80 -10.53 17.24
N PRO A 175 -12.58 -11.65 17.20
CA PRO A 175 -14.00 -11.65 17.47
C PRO A 175 -14.43 -10.97 18.78
N LEU A 176 -13.70 -11.20 19.87
CA LEU A 176 -13.98 -10.57 21.17
C LEU A 176 -13.73 -9.04 21.14
N LYS A 177 -12.64 -8.61 20.51
CA LYS A 177 -12.32 -7.18 20.35
C LYS A 177 -13.33 -6.51 19.40
N LYS A 178 -13.75 -7.21 18.35
CA LYS A 178 -14.78 -6.74 17.41
C LYS A 178 -16.12 -6.53 18.11
N ALA A 179 -16.55 -7.45 18.97
CA ALA A 179 -17.77 -7.32 19.75
C ALA A 179 -17.72 -6.13 20.72
N ALA A 180 -16.59 -5.96 21.45
CA ALA A 180 -16.40 -4.84 22.36
C ALA A 180 -16.37 -3.47 21.64
N ALA A 181 -15.70 -3.40 20.47
CA ALA A 181 -15.64 -2.18 19.65
C ALA A 181 -17.03 -1.78 19.15
N ARG A 182 -17.84 -2.73 18.67
CA ARG A 182 -19.22 -2.47 18.19
C ARG A 182 -20.15 -1.89 19.27
N LEU A 183 -19.96 -2.27 20.54
CA LEU A 183 -20.71 -1.66 21.64
C LEU A 183 -20.36 -0.17 21.83
N GLY A 184 -19.08 0.19 21.67
CA GLY A 184 -18.62 1.59 21.73
C GLY A 184 -19.02 2.40 20.48
N GLU A 185 -18.93 1.78 19.29
CA GLU A 185 -19.32 2.38 18.01
C GLU A 185 -20.81 2.73 17.97
N GLY A 186 -21.69 1.89 18.50
CA GLY A 186 -23.14 2.14 18.56
C GLY A 186 -23.50 3.40 19.34
N VAL A 187 -22.73 3.77 20.36
CA VAL A 187 -22.92 5.03 21.12
C VAL A 187 -22.50 6.23 20.30
N LEU A 188 -21.42 6.13 19.51
CA LEU A 188 -20.95 7.21 18.63
C LEU A 188 -21.87 7.42 17.42
N GLU A 189 -22.38 6.35 16.80
CA GLU A 189 -23.34 6.43 15.69
C GLU A 189 -24.64 7.16 16.04
N ALA A 190 -25.05 7.12 17.31
CA ALA A 190 -26.25 7.84 17.78
C ALA A 190 -26.07 9.36 17.82
N VAL A 191 -24.83 9.87 17.85
CA VAL A 191 -24.50 11.30 18.02
C VAL A 191 -24.12 11.98 16.71
N PHE A 192 -23.66 11.23 15.69
CA PHE A 192 -23.21 11.80 14.41
C PHE A 192 -24.31 11.80 13.34
N PRO A 193 -24.33 12.80 12.43
CA PRO A 193 -25.23 12.79 11.31
C PRO A 193 -24.94 11.57 10.43
N LYS A 194 -26.01 10.86 10.01
CA LYS A 194 -25.90 9.65 9.21
C LYS A 194 -25.63 9.98 7.75
N PHE A 195 -24.82 9.17 7.09
CA PHE A 195 -24.72 9.16 5.64
C PHE A 195 -26.06 8.73 5.04
N LYS A 196 -26.50 9.41 3.96
CA LYS A 196 -27.76 9.11 3.27
C LYS A 196 -27.68 7.83 2.43
N ASN A 197 -26.52 7.61 1.79
CA ASN A 197 -26.27 6.47 0.92
C ASN A 197 -24.99 5.78 1.39
N CYS A 198 -25.10 4.86 2.36
CA CYS A 198 -23.95 4.25 3.03
C CYS A 198 -24.17 2.76 3.23
N GLU A 199 -23.16 1.99 2.87
CA GLU A 199 -23.06 0.57 3.22
C GLU A 199 -21.82 0.37 4.12
N SER A 200 -21.91 -0.54 5.09
CA SER A 200 -20.75 -0.89 5.88
C SER A 200 -19.89 -1.93 5.16
N TYR A 201 -18.56 -1.78 5.25
CA TYR A 201 -17.60 -2.71 4.66
C TYR A 201 -17.88 -4.18 5.04
N SER A 202 -18.08 -4.45 6.34
CA SER A 202 -18.36 -5.80 6.81
C SER A 202 -19.70 -6.35 6.32
N SER A 203 -20.72 -5.50 6.11
CA SER A 203 -22.02 -5.88 5.55
C SER A 203 -21.88 -6.21 4.07
N ALA A 204 -21.17 -5.39 3.30
CA ALA A 204 -20.87 -5.64 1.90
C ALA A 204 -20.17 -6.99 1.70
N LEU A 205 -19.09 -7.25 2.48
CA LEU A 205 -18.41 -8.55 2.44
C LEU A 205 -19.34 -9.73 2.78
N LYS A 206 -20.16 -9.58 3.82
CA LYS A 206 -21.09 -10.64 4.24
C LYS A 206 -22.14 -10.92 3.17
N LYS A 207 -22.73 -9.87 2.58
CA LYS A 207 -23.79 -9.97 1.56
C LYS A 207 -23.30 -10.69 0.30
N TYR A 208 -22.06 -10.38 -0.13
CA TYR A 208 -21.48 -10.91 -1.35
C TYR A 208 -20.48 -12.06 -1.14
N ARG A 209 -20.40 -12.59 0.07
CA ARG A 209 -19.56 -13.77 0.37
C ARG A 209 -19.94 -14.91 -0.59
N LYS A 210 -18.93 -15.50 -1.24
CA LYS A 210 -19.11 -16.54 -2.27
C LYS A 210 -19.66 -16.05 -3.63
N THR A 211 -19.98 -14.78 -3.78
CA THR A 211 -20.30 -14.23 -5.11
C THR A 211 -18.99 -13.92 -5.84
N ARG A 212 -18.93 -14.30 -7.10
CA ARG A 212 -17.79 -14.01 -7.98
C ARG A 212 -18.28 -13.26 -9.20
N VAL A 213 -17.57 -12.22 -9.58
CA VAL A 213 -17.83 -11.44 -10.79
C VAL A 213 -16.63 -11.55 -11.74
N ALA A 214 -16.88 -11.43 -13.03
CA ALA A 214 -15.82 -11.42 -14.01
C ALA A 214 -14.92 -10.21 -13.79
N GLY A 215 -13.60 -10.44 -13.82
CA GLY A 215 -12.61 -9.38 -13.85
C GLY A 215 -12.33 -8.94 -15.29
N VAL A 216 -11.70 -7.78 -15.42
CA VAL A 216 -11.19 -7.31 -16.71
C VAL A 216 -9.86 -8.01 -17.02
N SER A 217 -9.68 -8.43 -18.27
CA SER A 217 -8.44 -9.04 -18.76
C SER A 217 -7.74 -8.14 -19.77
N ASN A 218 -6.47 -8.41 -20.04
CA ASN A 218 -5.67 -7.72 -21.03
C ASN A 218 -5.66 -6.19 -20.85
N ASN A 219 -5.41 -5.75 -19.64
CA ASN A 219 -5.54 -4.36 -19.25
C ASN A 219 -4.32 -3.75 -18.54
N SER A 220 -3.12 -4.26 -18.80
CA SER A 220 -1.90 -3.72 -18.19
C SER A 220 -1.68 -2.22 -18.50
N ALA A 221 -2.14 -1.75 -19.64
CA ALA A 221 -2.06 -0.35 -20.05
C ALA A 221 -3.15 0.55 -19.43
N ASP A 222 -4.19 -0.03 -18.82
CA ASP A 222 -5.22 0.75 -18.15
C ASP A 222 -4.64 1.45 -16.91
N ILE A 223 -5.19 2.60 -16.59
CA ILE A 223 -4.86 3.31 -15.37
C ILE A 223 -5.38 2.51 -14.17
N ALA A 224 -4.49 2.15 -13.27
CA ALA A 224 -4.82 1.47 -12.03
C ALA A 224 -5.18 2.45 -10.91
N VAL A 225 -4.43 3.57 -10.83
CA VAL A 225 -4.51 4.46 -9.68
C VAL A 225 -4.18 5.90 -10.04
N TYR A 226 -4.89 6.82 -9.41
CA TYR A 226 -4.56 8.23 -9.29
C TYR A 226 -3.91 8.49 -7.95
N LEU A 227 -2.70 9.06 -7.97
CA LEU A 227 -1.99 9.53 -6.79
C LEU A 227 -1.74 11.03 -6.90
N ASN A 228 -1.78 11.73 -5.77
CA ASN A 228 -1.61 13.17 -5.77
C ASN A 228 -0.19 13.53 -5.36
N GLY A 229 0.56 14.13 -6.27
CA GLY A 229 1.91 14.63 -6.03
C GLY A 229 1.91 16.00 -5.38
N GLY A 230 2.90 16.28 -4.53
CA GLY A 230 3.16 17.63 -4.01
C GLY A 230 3.63 18.53 -5.14
N GLY A 231 2.76 19.43 -5.60
CA GLY A 231 3.15 20.44 -6.58
C GLY A 231 3.94 21.57 -5.91
N THR A 232 5.16 21.83 -6.37
CA THR A 232 5.96 23.01 -5.97
C THR A 232 5.28 24.34 -6.35
N THR A 233 4.23 24.29 -7.16
CA THR A 233 3.46 25.44 -7.69
C THR A 233 2.12 25.69 -6.99
N GLY A 234 1.84 25.03 -5.85
CA GLY A 234 0.64 25.26 -5.04
C GLY A 234 -0.62 24.50 -5.45
N LYS A 235 -0.70 23.93 -6.65
CA LYS A 235 -1.78 23.02 -7.06
C LYS A 235 -1.25 21.58 -7.10
N SER A 236 -1.90 20.69 -6.36
CA SER A 236 -1.61 19.25 -6.42
C SER A 236 -1.84 18.72 -7.84
N LYS A 237 -0.90 17.93 -8.35
CA LYS A 237 -1.04 17.26 -9.66
C LYS A 237 -1.51 15.84 -9.43
N THR A 238 -2.51 15.41 -10.19
CA THR A 238 -2.91 14.00 -10.21
C THR A 238 -2.00 13.24 -11.17
N ILE A 239 -1.32 12.24 -10.64
CA ILE A 239 -0.42 11.38 -11.38
C ILE A 239 -1.16 10.08 -11.65
N MET A 240 -1.20 9.69 -12.94
CA MET A 240 -1.89 8.51 -13.44
C MET A 240 -0.88 7.37 -13.61
N LEU A 241 -1.03 6.29 -12.84
CA LEU A 241 -0.19 5.11 -12.95
C LEU A 241 -1.00 3.95 -13.54
N THR A 242 -0.44 3.31 -14.55
CA THR A 242 -1.05 2.12 -15.18
C THR A 242 -0.81 0.87 -14.35
N ASN A 243 -1.57 -0.19 -14.61
CA ASN A 243 -1.31 -1.50 -14.02
C ASN A 243 0.13 -1.96 -14.29
N LYS A 244 0.62 -1.75 -15.51
CA LYS A 244 2.02 -2.09 -15.87
C LYS A 244 3.00 -1.32 -14.99
N ASN A 245 2.82 -0.01 -14.81
CA ASN A 245 3.72 0.78 -13.97
C ASN A 245 3.80 0.23 -12.54
N VAL A 246 2.66 -0.13 -11.96
CA VAL A 246 2.57 -0.66 -10.59
C VAL A 246 3.20 -2.07 -10.50
N ASN A 247 2.91 -2.96 -11.45
CA ASN A 247 3.41 -4.34 -11.48
C ASN A 247 4.92 -4.43 -11.75
N GLU A 248 5.49 -3.48 -12.50
CA GLU A 248 6.93 -3.43 -12.76
C GLU A 248 7.74 -3.21 -11.47
N VAL A 249 7.16 -2.63 -10.42
CA VAL A 249 7.88 -2.43 -9.15
C VAL A 249 8.21 -3.77 -8.49
N PRO A 250 7.26 -4.66 -8.13
CA PRO A 250 7.60 -5.95 -7.56
C PRO A 250 8.44 -6.81 -8.53
N TYR A 251 8.15 -6.79 -9.84
CA TYR A 251 8.92 -7.54 -10.81
C TYR A 251 10.41 -7.18 -10.82
N LYS A 252 10.72 -5.88 -10.80
CA LYS A 252 12.10 -5.39 -10.84
C LYS A 252 12.80 -5.38 -9.48
N THR A 253 12.08 -5.46 -8.39
CA THR A 253 12.65 -5.40 -7.02
C THR A 253 12.60 -6.74 -6.29
N ALA A 254 12.07 -7.78 -6.91
CA ALA A 254 11.93 -9.12 -6.32
C ALA A 254 13.21 -9.67 -5.69
N TYR A 255 14.37 -9.40 -6.32
CA TYR A 255 15.68 -9.85 -5.84
C TYR A 255 16.16 -9.08 -4.58
N ILE A 256 15.55 -7.95 -4.24
CA ILE A 256 15.92 -7.16 -3.06
C ILE A 256 15.23 -7.70 -1.81
N ASP A 257 14.05 -8.26 -1.98
CA ASP A 257 13.17 -8.68 -0.89
C ASP A 257 12.64 -10.11 -1.14
N GLU A 258 13.56 -11.05 -1.13
CA GLU A 258 13.22 -12.47 -1.26
C GLU A 258 12.58 -12.98 0.03
N ILE A 259 11.34 -13.50 -0.07
CA ILE A 259 10.66 -14.19 1.00
C ILE A 259 11.03 -15.67 0.98
N HIS A 260 11.61 -16.16 2.09
CA HIS A 260 11.99 -17.57 2.24
C HIS A 260 10.89 -18.40 2.87
N GLU A 261 10.11 -17.79 3.78
CA GLU A 261 9.04 -18.43 4.53
C GLU A 261 7.72 -17.66 4.37
N PRO A 262 6.95 -17.94 3.29
CA PRO A 262 5.71 -17.24 2.99
C PRO A 262 4.75 -17.21 4.19
N GLY A 263 4.28 -16.02 4.53
CA GLY A 263 3.35 -15.77 5.64
C GLY A 263 3.95 -15.79 7.05
N GLU A 264 5.09 -16.41 7.28
CA GLU A 264 5.82 -16.29 8.56
C GLU A 264 6.70 -15.06 8.59
N GLU A 265 7.34 -14.76 7.48
CA GLU A 265 8.09 -13.52 7.27
C GLU A 265 7.14 -12.36 7.03
N ALA A 266 7.37 -11.26 7.73
CA ALA A 266 6.46 -10.13 7.73
C ALA A 266 7.16 -8.81 7.42
N GLU A 267 6.39 -7.91 6.81
CA GLU A 267 6.78 -6.54 6.52
C GLU A 267 5.82 -5.55 7.18
N ILE A 268 6.38 -4.57 7.88
CA ILE A 268 5.58 -3.49 8.48
C ILE A 268 5.43 -2.37 7.46
N ILE A 269 4.19 -2.08 7.07
CA ILE A 269 3.87 -1.01 6.13
C ILE A 269 3.39 0.22 6.90
N ILE A 270 4.26 1.22 6.99
CA ILE A 270 3.97 2.48 7.69
C ILE A 270 3.64 3.59 6.69
N LEU A 271 4.18 3.47 5.49
CA LEU A 271 4.03 4.48 4.45
C LEU A 271 2.60 4.50 3.90
N PRO A 272 2.05 5.70 3.65
CA PRO A 272 0.67 5.83 3.18
C PRO A 272 0.45 5.29 1.77
N PHE A 273 -0.69 4.60 1.55
CA PHE A 273 -1.07 4.11 0.21
C PHE A 273 -1.49 5.21 -0.77
N PHE A 274 -1.75 6.41 -0.29
CA PHE A 274 -1.95 7.57 -1.17
C PHE A 274 -0.62 8.16 -1.71
N HIS A 275 0.51 7.52 -1.44
CA HIS A 275 1.81 7.77 -2.05
C HIS A 275 2.33 6.50 -2.74
N ALA A 276 2.98 6.66 -3.89
CA ALA A 276 3.53 5.53 -4.65
C ALA A 276 4.52 4.69 -3.83
N PHE A 277 5.32 5.33 -2.96
CA PHE A 277 6.25 4.64 -2.08
C PHE A 277 5.55 3.65 -1.14
N GLY A 278 4.40 4.04 -0.58
CA GLY A 278 3.58 3.17 0.27
C GLY A 278 2.82 2.11 -0.52
N LEU A 279 2.15 2.51 -1.60
CA LEU A 279 1.30 1.60 -2.37
C LEU A 279 2.12 0.61 -3.21
N CYS A 280 3.03 1.11 -4.04
CA CYS A 280 3.69 0.28 -5.04
C CYS A 280 4.87 -0.51 -4.45
N LEU A 281 5.76 0.17 -3.71
CA LEU A 281 6.94 -0.49 -3.16
C LEU A 281 6.64 -1.23 -1.85
N ALA A 282 6.01 -0.57 -0.86
CA ALA A 282 5.79 -1.21 0.44
C ALA A 282 4.58 -2.18 0.44
N GLY A 283 3.46 -1.80 -0.19
CA GLY A 283 2.22 -2.60 -0.15
C GLY A 283 2.15 -3.69 -1.23
N HIS A 284 2.16 -3.28 -2.50
CA HIS A 284 1.97 -4.22 -3.62
C HIS A 284 3.15 -5.17 -3.78
N MET A 285 4.40 -4.68 -3.65
CA MET A 285 5.59 -5.52 -3.73
C MET A 285 5.59 -6.60 -2.64
N ALA A 286 5.39 -6.23 -1.38
CA ALA A 286 5.38 -7.17 -0.27
C ALA A 286 4.33 -8.28 -0.44
N LEU A 287 3.12 -7.93 -0.88
CA LEU A 287 2.07 -8.92 -1.17
C LEU A 287 2.43 -9.84 -2.34
N CYS A 288 3.02 -9.30 -3.42
CA CYS A 288 3.44 -10.10 -4.58
C CYS A 288 4.60 -11.05 -4.25
N ASN A 289 5.44 -10.69 -3.29
CA ASN A 289 6.53 -11.55 -2.78
C ASN A 289 6.04 -12.61 -1.77
N ALA A 290 4.74 -12.69 -1.49
CA ALA A 290 4.14 -13.58 -0.48
C ALA A 290 4.57 -13.28 0.97
N GLY A 291 5.09 -12.10 1.26
CA GLY A 291 5.31 -11.59 2.61
C GLY A 291 4.00 -11.34 3.34
N ARG A 292 4.00 -11.52 4.67
CA ARG A 292 2.86 -11.10 5.49
C ARG A 292 2.91 -9.61 5.74
N VAL A 293 1.97 -8.88 5.16
CA VAL A 293 1.87 -7.42 5.27
C VAL A 293 1.17 -7.00 6.58
N ILE A 294 1.80 -6.13 7.35
CA ILE A 294 1.27 -5.54 8.58
C ILE A 294 1.08 -4.03 8.37
N PRO A 295 -0.06 -3.58 7.83
CA PRO A 295 -0.30 -2.16 7.59
C PRO A 295 -0.58 -1.42 8.91
N LEU A 296 0.02 -0.25 9.08
CA LEU A 296 -0.19 0.64 10.23
C LEU A 296 -0.81 1.95 9.75
N MET A 297 -1.96 2.30 10.30
CA MET A 297 -2.68 3.54 9.97
C MET A 297 -1.88 4.81 10.30
N ARG A 298 -0.96 4.71 11.25
CA ARG A 298 -0.04 5.79 11.65
C ARG A 298 1.24 5.21 12.21
N PHE A 299 2.32 5.97 12.10
CA PHE A 299 3.58 5.62 12.72
C PHE A 299 3.49 5.74 14.25
N ASP A 300 3.82 4.65 14.94
CA ASP A 300 4.03 4.59 16.38
C ASP A 300 5.27 3.71 16.64
N ALA A 301 6.35 4.35 17.07
CA ALA A 301 7.63 3.65 17.25
C ALA A 301 7.57 2.56 18.32
N LYS A 302 6.76 2.74 19.39
CA LYS A 302 6.59 1.71 20.43
C LYS A 302 5.82 0.48 19.88
N LEU A 303 4.82 0.74 19.05
CA LEU A 303 4.08 -0.32 18.36
C LEU A 303 5.00 -1.09 17.39
N VAL A 304 5.84 -0.39 16.62
CA VAL A 304 6.82 -1.03 15.73
C VAL A 304 7.76 -1.93 16.53
N VAL A 305 8.32 -1.45 17.64
CA VAL A 305 9.16 -2.28 18.54
C VAL A 305 8.41 -3.52 19.04
N LYS A 306 7.13 -3.37 19.42
CA LYS A 306 6.30 -4.50 19.86
C LYS A 306 6.07 -5.51 18.73
N LEU A 307 5.88 -5.04 17.51
CA LEU A 307 5.71 -5.91 16.33
C LEU A 307 6.99 -6.68 16.01
N TYR A 308 8.16 -6.03 16.03
CA TYR A 308 9.46 -6.68 15.88
C TYR A 308 9.68 -7.80 16.89
N LYS A 309 9.28 -7.58 18.15
CA LYS A 309 9.41 -8.61 19.22
C LYS A 309 8.44 -9.78 19.10
N LYS A 310 7.35 -9.62 18.34
CA LYS A 310 6.28 -10.63 18.23
C LYS A 310 6.26 -11.37 16.89
N ASN A 311 6.89 -10.80 15.88
CA ASN A 311 6.84 -11.31 14.52
C ASN A 311 8.26 -11.40 13.93
N ASN A 312 8.42 -12.26 12.95
CA ASN A 312 9.61 -12.31 12.13
C ASN A 312 9.58 -11.18 11.09
N ILE A 313 10.04 -9.97 11.49
CA ILE A 313 10.06 -8.80 10.61
C ILE A 313 11.34 -8.81 9.80
N ILE A 314 11.20 -8.97 8.50
CA ILE A 314 12.34 -9.02 7.57
C ILE A 314 12.59 -7.69 6.86
N ALA A 315 11.55 -6.87 6.70
CA ALA A 315 11.65 -5.63 5.95
C ALA A 315 10.94 -4.46 6.64
N LEU A 316 11.55 -3.28 6.52
CA LEU A 316 10.97 -2.02 6.94
C LEU A 316 11.37 -0.90 5.98
N VAL A 317 10.36 -0.22 5.43
CA VAL A 317 10.55 0.91 4.55
C VAL A 317 9.95 2.16 5.19
N GLY A 318 10.66 3.29 5.14
CA GLY A 318 10.21 4.49 5.84
C GLY A 318 10.91 5.76 5.39
N ILE A 319 10.66 6.84 6.14
CA ILE A 319 11.29 8.15 5.95
C ILE A 319 12.28 8.45 7.09
N PRO A 320 13.23 9.38 6.93
CA PRO A 320 14.28 9.66 7.92
C PRO A 320 13.77 9.84 9.35
N ASN A 321 12.71 10.61 9.54
CA ASN A 321 12.15 10.86 10.87
C ASN A 321 11.60 9.61 11.57
N MET A 322 11.12 8.62 10.83
CA MET A 322 10.68 7.34 11.40
C MET A 322 11.88 6.55 11.95
N PHE A 323 12.95 6.43 11.16
CA PHE A 323 14.17 5.73 11.59
C PHE A 323 14.88 6.43 12.75
N LYS A 324 14.95 7.77 12.75
CA LYS A 324 15.48 8.55 13.88
C LYS A 324 14.70 8.28 15.17
N LYS A 325 13.36 8.26 15.11
CA LYS A 325 12.52 7.94 16.27
C LYS A 325 12.68 6.49 16.72
N LEU A 326 12.78 5.53 15.79
CA LEU A 326 13.02 4.12 16.12
C LEU A 326 14.36 3.94 16.82
N TYR A 327 15.44 4.52 16.30
CA TYR A 327 16.77 4.45 16.89
C TYR A 327 16.80 4.88 18.37
N HIS A 328 16.06 5.94 18.70
CA HIS A 328 15.96 6.43 20.08
C HIS A 328 14.85 5.77 20.92
N THR A 329 14.10 4.82 20.34
CA THR A 329 13.01 4.17 21.07
C THR A 329 13.55 3.00 21.88
N LYS A 330 13.34 3.05 23.21
CA LYS A 330 13.75 1.98 24.13
C LYS A 330 13.26 0.61 23.65
N GLY A 331 14.23 -0.30 23.45
CA GLY A 331 13.98 -1.68 23.09
C GLY A 331 13.81 -1.90 21.57
N PHE A 332 14.11 -0.93 20.72
CA PHE A 332 14.30 -1.15 19.28
C PHE A 332 15.63 -1.82 19.01
N ASP A 333 16.72 -1.30 19.61
CA ASP A 333 18.03 -1.94 19.65
C ASP A 333 17.91 -3.25 20.44
N GLY A 334 18.02 -4.40 19.74
CA GLY A 334 17.87 -5.70 20.37
C GLY A 334 17.87 -6.88 19.39
N PRO A 335 17.98 -8.12 19.89
CA PRO A 335 18.22 -9.34 19.09
C PRO A 335 17.09 -9.66 18.09
N HIS A 336 15.90 -9.09 18.23
CA HIS A 336 14.79 -9.24 17.28
C HIS A 336 15.08 -8.57 15.93
N LEU A 337 16.14 -7.78 15.80
CA LEU A 337 16.59 -7.22 14.53
C LEU A 337 17.39 -8.22 13.69
N SER A 338 17.86 -9.32 14.25
CA SER A 338 18.71 -10.31 13.56
C SER A 338 18.09 -10.89 12.28
N ASN A 339 16.76 -10.99 12.24
CA ASN A 339 16.04 -11.51 11.08
C ASN A 339 15.79 -10.47 9.98
N THR A 340 16.06 -9.19 10.25
CA THR A 340 15.84 -8.15 9.27
C THR A 340 16.84 -8.27 8.12
N ARG A 341 16.34 -8.22 6.89
CA ARG A 341 17.13 -8.30 5.66
C ARG A 341 17.12 -7.00 4.87
N MET A 342 16.02 -6.27 4.93
CA MET A 342 15.82 -5.06 4.14
C MET A 342 15.38 -3.87 5.00
N MET A 343 16.12 -2.78 4.92
CA MET A 343 15.69 -1.47 5.44
C MET A 343 15.99 -0.39 4.42
N PHE A 344 14.93 0.30 3.95
CA PHE A 344 15.07 1.42 3.03
C PHE A 344 14.50 2.71 3.61
N VAL A 345 15.25 3.78 3.43
CA VAL A 345 14.83 5.14 3.77
C VAL A 345 14.82 6.00 2.50
N GLY A 346 13.73 6.72 2.30
CA GLY A 346 13.56 7.63 1.16
C GLY A 346 12.66 8.80 1.50
N GLY A 347 12.45 9.67 0.51
CA GLY A 347 11.56 10.82 0.62
C GLY A 347 12.17 12.07 1.27
N ASP A 348 13.36 11.97 1.87
CA ASP A 348 14.11 13.09 2.44
C ASP A 348 15.56 12.66 2.72
N ASP A 349 16.44 13.62 3.03
CA ASP A 349 17.86 13.37 3.31
C ASP A 349 18.10 12.77 4.69
N LEU A 350 19.10 11.89 4.76
CA LEU A 350 19.60 11.31 5.99
C LEU A 350 21.10 11.59 6.12
N SER A 351 21.54 12.11 7.28
CA SER A 351 22.96 12.41 7.48
C SER A 351 23.83 11.13 7.42
N PRO A 352 25.00 11.18 6.82
CA PRO A 352 25.91 10.04 6.78
C PRO A 352 26.28 9.49 8.16
N SER A 353 26.44 10.39 9.16
CA SER A 353 26.73 9.98 10.54
C SER A 353 25.61 9.14 11.15
N PHE A 354 24.34 9.58 10.99
CA PHE A 354 23.21 8.80 11.48
C PHE A 354 23.06 7.46 10.75
N LEU A 355 23.33 7.45 9.44
CA LEU A 355 23.32 6.23 8.64
C LEU A 355 24.34 5.22 9.17
N GLN A 356 25.56 5.69 9.51
CA GLN A 356 26.59 4.86 10.10
C GLN A 356 26.18 4.35 11.48
N ASP A 357 25.73 5.22 12.39
CA ASP A 357 25.30 4.84 13.74
C ASP A 357 24.17 3.79 13.70
N PHE A 358 23.22 3.94 12.78
CA PHE A 358 22.14 3.01 12.61
C PHE A 358 22.61 1.65 12.08
N ASN A 359 23.54 1.66 11.11
CA ASN A 359 24.12 0.43 10.56
C ASN A 359 24.99 -0.30 11.57
N ASP A 360 25.74 0.42 12.41
CA ASP A 360 26.49 -0.18 13.53
C ASP A 360 25.56 -0.86 14.55
N MET A 361 24.38 -0.25 14.78
CA MET A 361 23.34 -0.89 15.60
C MET A 361 22.83 -2.18 14.96
N LEU A 362 22.57 -2.20 13.67
CA LEU A 362 22.12 -3.40 12.95
C LEU A 362 23.17 -4.51 13.05
N GLU A 363 24.42 -4.17 12.77
CA GLU A 363 25.55 -5.11 12.79
C GLU A 363 25.75 -5.77 14.14
N ARG A 364 25.76 -4.98 15.25
CA ARG A 364 25.90 -5.56 16.61
C ARG A 364 24.72 -6.42 17.05
N ASN A 365 23.55 -6.32 16.37
CA ASN A 365 22.40 -7.19 16.57
C ASN A 365 22.40 -8.42 15.66
N GLY A 366 23.47 -8.66 14.92
CA GLY A 366 23.68 -9.90 14.16
C GLY A 366 22.97 -9.96 12.82
N THR A 367 22.48 -8.81 12.29
CA THR A 367 21.92 -8.78 10.94
C THR A 367 22.92 -8.27 9.91
N SER A 368 22.85 -8.83 8.69
CA SER A 368 23.56 -8.31 7.52
C SER A 368 22.85 -7.14 6.86
N ALA A 369 21.60 -6.85 7.25
CA ALA A 369 20.86 -5.70 6.74
C ALA A 369 21.61 -4.39 6.97
N ARG A 370 21.40 -3.47 6.06
CA ARG A 370 21.85 -2.07 6.17
C ARG A 370 20.68 -1.15 5.92
N LEU A 371 20.59 -0.06 6.67
CA LEU A 371 19.70 1.04 6.31
C LEU A 371 20.25 1.73 5.08
N ARG A 372 19.48 1.74 3.99
CA ARG A 372 19.92 2.24 2.68
C ARG A 372 19.03 3.35 2.22
N GLN A 373 19.64 4.33 1.60
CA GLN A 373 18.91 5.42 0.98
C GLN A 373 18.43 5.02 -0.41
N GLY A 374 17.17 5.36 -0.69
CA GLY A 374 16.57 5.30 -2.01
C GLY A 374 16.02 6.65 -2.43
N TYR A 375 16.04 6.90 -3.71
CA TYR A 375 15.41 8.06 -4.33
C TYR A 375 14.29 7.62 -5.25
N GLY A 376 13.20 8.38 -5.25
CA GLY A 376 12.06 8.09 -6.10
C GLY A 376 11.10 9.25 -6.26
N LEU A 377 10.18 9.08 -7.19
CA LEU A 377 9.13 10.03 -7.53
C LEU A 377 7.82 9.27 -7.74
N THR A 378 6.70 9.90 -7.47
CA THR A 378 5.37 9.31 -7.75
C THR A 378 5.21 8.98 -9.23
N GLU A 379 5.76 9.82 -10.12
CA GLU A 379 5.71 9.68 -11.58
C GLU A 379 6.40 8.43 -12.12
N VAL A 380 7.22 7.76 -11.31
CA VAL A 380 7.93 6.51 -11.65
C VAL A 380 7.61 5.37 -10.68
N CYS A 381 6.46 5.42 -10.02
CA CYS A 381 5.99 4.42 -9.05
C CYS A 381 6.90 4.25 -7.82
N ALA A 382 7.54 5.29 -7.38
CA ALA A 382 8.43 5.46 -6.26
C ALA A 382 9.91 5.15 -6.53
N PRO A 383 10.41 3.91 -6.70
CA PRO A 383 11.85 3.71 -6.76
C PRO A 383 12.42 4.10 -8.13
N CYS A 384 13.35 5.08 -8.14
CA CYS A 384 14.22 5.36 -9.29
C CYS A 384 15.58 4.70 -9.12
N CYS A 385 16.15 4.83 -7.92
CA CYS A 385 17.42 4.22 -7.56
C CYS A 385 17.46 3.96 -6.06
N ALA A 386 18.23 2.96 -5.69
CA ALA A 386 18.50 2.62 -4.30
C ALA A 386 19.96 2.17 -4.17
N ASN A 387 20.57 2.49 -3.04
CA ASN A 387 21.87 1.94 -2.73
C ASN A 387 21.71 0.44 -2.45
N THR A 388 22.58 -0.37 -3.06
CA THR A 388 22.63 -1.82 -2.87
C THR A 388 23.87 -2.24 -2.09
N ASN A 389 23.98 -3.51 -1.71
CA ASN A 389 25.14 -4.02 -0.95
C ASN A 389 26.37 -4.34 -1.79
N TRP A 390 26.30 -4.21 -3.09
CA TRP A 390 27.37 -4.43 -4.04
C TRP A 390 27.89 -3.15 -4.66
#